data_e84e2c8fb2d18592a16a1baf6fe4a7e3
#
_entry.id   e84e2c8fb2d18592a16a1baf6fe4a7e3
#
_cell.length_a   1.000
_cell.length_b   1.000
_cell.length_c   1.000
_cell.angle_alpha   90.00
_cell.angle_beta   90.00
_cell.angle_gamma   90.00
#
_symmetry.space_group_name_H-M   'P 1'
#
loop_
_entity.id
_entity.type
_entity.pdbx_description
1 polymer ?
#
loop_
_entity_poly.entity_id
_entity_poly.type
_entity_poly.pdbx_seq_one_letter_code
_entity_poly.pdbx_strand_id
1 'polypeptide(L)'
;MPGKRDLCMRFFCGLAAVVMVVAAAAGEPSAPDQVVAEAGWKYRVVTRNLPGIDNLVMALDGSLYATQELPNGAGKVIRLRRGGVTVVATGFSRPDGLLLRGKFLYITEEVPEGRVLEFDLQSKKQRVLATLHNPEGIDTLPDGDLVVSEDSINGRLLRVRRNGAKAVEVILGGLNRPEGLVAKPDGAVIFAETATGRVLSYKSGEVNVVVDDLDEPDQVEIAPDGSLWITEDTRDGRLLRLKDGALETVLSGLRSPQGMAFGSDGSVWLAERGRQRLLVIHGEDSR
;
A
#
# COMPACT_ATOMS: atom_id res chain seq x y z
N MET A 1 38.08 -89.37 24.80
CA MET A 1 37.90 -87.92 25.17
C MET A 1 37.15 -87.26 24.07
N PRO A 2 35.93 -86.70 24.28
CA PRO A 2 35.03 -86.37 23.22
C PRO A 2 35.17 -84.93 22.76
N GLY A 3 35.10 -84.81 21.40
CA GLY A 3 35.13 -83.51 20.74
C GLY A 3 33.82 -82.79 20.77
N LYS A 4 33.93 -81.50 20.91
CA LYS A 4 32.78 -80.55 20.87
C LYS A 4 32.38 -80.28 19.41
N ARG A 5 31.09 -80.37 19.13
CA ARG A 5 30.46 -79.95 17.92
C ARG A 5 30.03 -78.51 18.05
N ASP A 6 30.58 -77.63 17.22
CA ASP A 6 30.13 -76.22 17.13
C ASP A 6 28.92 -76.13 16.20
N LEU A 7 27.81 -75.66 16.76
CA LEU A 7 26.55 -75.37 16.11
C LEU A 7 26.55 -73.91 15.60
N CYS A 8 26.74 -73.77 14.31
CA CYS A 8 26.74 -72.44 13.67
C CYS A 8 25.26 -71.98 13.43
N MET A 9 24.81 -71.06 14.25
CA MET A 9 23.48 -70.44 14.17
C MET A 9 23.57 -69.22 13.24
N ARG A 10 23.00 -69.36 12.03
CA ARG A 10 22.87 -68.27 11.08
C ARG A 10 21.72 -67.35 11.47
N PHE A 11 22.00 -66.14 11.91
CA PHE A 11 21.00 -65.10 12.05
C PHE A 11 20.72 -64.47 10.68
N PHE A 12 19.48 -64.66 10.19
CA PHE A 12 18.95 -63.84 9.08
C PHE A 12 18.50 -62.52 9.63
N CYS A 13 19.25 -61.48 9.33
CA CYS A 13 18.84 -60.07 9.61
C CYS A 13 17.98 -59.60 8.44
N GLY A 14 16.66 -59.66 8.62
CA GLY A 14 15.70 -59.10 7.68
C GLY A 14 15.67 -57.56 7.82
N LEU A 15 16.17 -56.86 6.82
CA LEU A 15 16.03 -55.42 6.71
C LEU A 15 14.60 -55.11 6.26
N ALA A 16 13.75 -54.66 7.19
CA ALA A 16 12.45 -54.10 6.84
C ALA A 16 12.65 -52.65 6.40
N ALA A 17 12.52 -52.40 5.10
CA ALA A 17 12.52 -51.05 4.55
C ALA A 17 11.22 -50.37 4.96
N VAL A 18 11.27 -49.41 5.89
CA VAL A 18 10.18 -48.53 6.20
C VAL A 18 10.08 -47.48 5.08
N VAL A 19 9.13 -47.66 4.19
CA VAL A 19 8.75 -46.62 3.22
C VAL A 19 7.96 -45.54 3.97
N MET A 20 8.62 -44.43 4.32
CA MET A 20 7.93 -43.23 4.74
C MET A 20 7.23 -42.64 3.51
N VAL A 21 5.94 -42.80 3.42
CA VAL A 21 5.09 -42.00 2.53
C VAL A 21 4.98 -40.63 3.16
N VAL A 22 5.75 -39.68 2.67
CA VAL A 22 5.55 -38.27 2.95
C VAL A 22 4.28 -37.87 2.21
N ALA A 23 3.16 -37.85 2.92
CA ALA A 23 1.95 -37.22 2.43
C ALA A 23 2.29 -35.73 2.24
N ALA A 24 2.37 -35.28 0.99
CA ALA A 24 2.34 -33.85 0.70
C ALA A 24 1.05 -33.31 1.30
N ALA A 25 1.18 -32.44 2.30
CA ALA A 25 0.04 -31.69 2.83
C ALA A 25 -0.54 -30.92 1.64
N ALA A 26 -1.71 -31.37 1.16
CA ALA A 26 -2.54 -30.58 0.29
C ALA A 26 -2.83 -29.30 1.09
N GLY A 27 -2.33 -28.16 0.60
CA GLY A 27 -2.63 -26.88 1.21
C GLY A 27 -4.15 -26.78 1.36
N GLU A 28 -4.60 -26.35 2.52
CA GLU A 28 -6.02 -26.10 2.75
C GLU A 28 -6.54 -25.23 1.60
N PRO A 29 -7.71 -25.54 1.04
CA PRO A 29 -8.31 -24.67 0.03
C PRO A 29 -8.40 -23.28 0.64
N SER A 30 -7.79 -22.30 0.00
CA SER A 30 -7.89 -20.90 0.42
C SER A 30 -9.36 -20.59 0.63
N ALA A 31 -9.71 -20.09 1.83
CA ALA A 31 -11.07 -19.65 2.13
C ALA A 31 -11.61 -18.84 0.95
N PRO A 32 -12.86 -19.02 0.55
CA PRO A 32 -13.44 -18.29 -0.57
C PRO A 32 -13.21 -16.80 -0.37
N ASP A 33 -13.09 -16.06 -1.49
CA ASP A 33 -12.89 -14.61 -1.52
C ASP A 33 -14.03 -13.94 -0.72
N GLN A 34 -13.76 -13.62 0.54
CA GLN A 34 -14.77 -13.19 1.51
C GLN A 34 -14.89 -11.67 1.60
N VAL A 35 -14.47 -10.93 0.58
CA VAL A 35 -14.73 -9.49 0.56
C VAL A 35 -16.23 -9.26 0.53
N VAL A 36 -16.71 -8.52 1.50
CA VAL A 36 -18.11 -8.12 1.63
C VAL A 36 -18.22 -6.65 1.28
N ALA A 37 -19.11 -6.33 0.34
CA ALA A 37 -19.55 -4.96 0.12
C ALA A 37 -20.73 -4.68 1.05
N GLU A 38 -20.62 -3.62 1.83
CA GLU A 38 -21.70 -3.20 2.70
C GLU A 38 -22.91 -2.63 1.91
N ALA A 39 -24.05 -2.53 2.55
CA ALA A 39 -25.28 -2.04 1.92
C ALA A 39 -25.05 -0.69 1.20
N GLY A 40 -25.52 -0.59 -0.03
CA GLY A 40 -25.31 0.60 -0.88
C GLY A 40 -24.02 0.58 -1.70
N TRP A 41 -23.20 -0.47 -1.59
CA TRP A 41 -21.92 -0.57 -2.30
C TRP A 41 -21.82 -1.85 -3.12
N LYS A 42 -21.08 -1.77 -4.24
CA LYS A 42 -20.74 -2.91 -5.10
C LYS A 42 -19.28 -2.82 -5.50
N TYR A 43 -18.64 -3.97 -5.68
CA TYR A 43 -17.28 -4.00 -6.20
C TYR A 43 -17.12 -5.07 -7.29
N ARG A 44 -16.08 -4.92 -8.09
CA ARG A 44 -15.60 -5.95 -9.01
C ARG A 44 -14.09 -5.97 -9.06
N VAL A 45 -13.53 -7.13 -9.33
CA VAL A 45 -12.09 -7.27 -9.62
C VAL A 45 -11.82 -6.81 -11.05
N VAL A 46 -10.95 -5.84 -11.21
CA VAL A 46 -10.55 -5.29 -12.53
C VAL A 46 -9.47 -6.14 -13.16
N THR A 47 -8.44 -6.45 -12.39
CA THR A 47 -7.31 -7.27 -12.84
C THR A 47 -6.63 -7.92 -11.64
N ARG A 48 -5.90 -9.00 -11.91
CA ARG A 48 -5.13 -9.80 -10.95
C ARG A 48 -3.68 -9.91 -11.40
N ASN A 49 -2.85 -10.58 -10.61
CA ASN A 49 -1.42 -10.78 -10.87
C ASN A 49 -0.64 -9.46 -10.96
N LEU A 50 -0.93 -8.58 -10.00
CA LEU A 50 -0.20 -7.33 -9.78
C LEU A 50 0.63 -7.45 -8.49
N PRO A 51 1.78 -8.15 -8.52
CA PRO A 51 2.59 -8.37 -7.32
C PRO A 51 3.04 -7.03 -6.73
N GLY A 52 2.84 -6.88 -5.40
CA GLY A 52 3.20 -5.67 -4.69
C GLY A 52 2.46 -4.43 -5.16
N ILE A 53 1.24 -4.57 -5.74
CA ILE A 53 0.44 -3.38 -6.04
C ILE A 53 0.19 -2.62 -4.76
N ASP A 54 0.40 -1.31 -4.84
CA ASP A 54 0.38 -0.45 -3.69
C ASP A 54 -0.35 0.85 -3.98
N ASN A 55 0.31 1.98 -4.04
CA ASN A 55 -0.32 3.28 -4.18
C ASN A 55 -0.89 3.51 -5.59
N LEU A 56 -1.97 4.28 -5.66
CA LEU A 56 -2.72 4.55 -6.89
C LEU A 56 -2.86 6.05 -7.14
N VAL A 57 -2.81 6.47 -8.39
CA VAL A 57 -3.23 7.82 -8.78
C VAL A 57 -3.95 7.81 -10.12
N MET A 58 -5.09 8.49 -10.19
CA MET A 58 -5.88 8.63 -11.41
C MET A 58 -5.46 9.87 -12.19
N ALA A 59 -5.19 9.70 -13.48
CA ALA A 59 -4.95 10.80 -14.41
C ALA A 59 -6.25 11.30 -15.05
N LEU A 60 -6.25 12.54 -15.51
CA LEU A 60 -7.41 13.16 -16.17
C LEU A 60 -7.86 12.43 -17.45
N ASP A 61 -6.96 11.68 -18.09
CA ASP A 61 -7.30 10.88 -19.29
C ASP A 61 -7.90 9.51 -18.96
N GLY A 62 -8.17 9.24 -17.69
CA GLY A 62 -8.68 7.97 -17.18
C GLY A 62 -7.62 6.86 -17.08
N SER A 63 -6.34 7.17 -17.26
CA SER A 63 -5.26 6.23 -16.95
C SER A 63 -5.06 6.16 -15.44
N LEU A 64 -4.95 4.96 -14.89
CA LEU A 64 -4.57 4.72 -13.51
C LEU A 64 -3.09 4.37 -13.45
N TYR A 65 -2.31 5.11 -12.68
CA TYR A 65 -0.95 4.74 -12.36
C TYR A 65 -0.91 4.05 -11.01
N ALA A 66 -0.01 3.08 -10.86
CA ALA A 66 0.18 2.35 -9.61
C ALA A 66 1.66 2.06 -9.36
N THR A 67 2.07 2.09 -8.11
CA THR A 67 3.33 1.50 -7.68
C THR A 67 3.19 -0.02 -7.56
N GLN A 68 4.29 -0.72 -7.82
CA GLN A 68 4.50 -2.10 -7.41
C GLN A 68 5.67 -2.11 -6.43
N GLU A 69 5.36 -2.16 -5.17
CA GLU A 69 6.30 -2.11 -4.05
C GLU A 69 7.06 -3.43 -3.95
N LEU A 70 8.15 -3.52 -4.72
CA LEU A 70 9.06 -4.66 -4.74
C LEU A 70 10.46 -4.21 -4.31
N PRO A 71 11.19 -5.02 -3.55
CA PRO A 71 12.51 -4.65 -3.01
C PRO A 71 13.63 -4.68 -4.06
N ASN A 72 14.80 -4.20 -3.66
CA ASN A 72 16.08 -4.39 -4.36
C ASN A 72 16.07 -3.96 -5.84
N GLY A 73 15.45 -2.83 -6.15
CA GLY A 73 15.38 -2.31 -7.51
C GLY A 73 14.39 -3.02 -8.42
N ALA A 74 13.63 -3.98 -7.91
CA ALA A 74 12.58 -4.67 -8.69
C ALA A 74 11.27 -3.88 -8.78
N GLY A 75 11.13 -2.83 -7.96
CA GLY A 75 9.96 -1.96 -7.91
C GLY A 75 9.72 -1.22 -9.22
N LYS A 76 8.44 -0.93 -9.47
CA LYS A 76 7.98 -0.36 -10.75
C LYS A 76 6.86 0.65 -10.53
N VAL A 77 6.70 1.53 -11.50
CA VAL A 77 5.43 2.24 -11.72
C VAL A 77 4.81 1.66 -12.98
N ILE A 78 3.56 1.25 -12.88
CA ILE A 78 2.75 0.73 -13.98
C ILE A 78 1.61 1.71 -14.31
N ARG A 79 1.11 1.62 -15.53
CA ARG A 79 -0.11 2.31 -15.98
C ARG A 79 -1.13 1.29 -16.46
N LEU A 80 -2.33 1.41 -15.93
CA LEU A 80 -3.49 0.64 -16.37
C LEU A 80 -4.40 1.55 -17.21
N ARG A 81 -4.75 1.10 -18.40
CA ARG A 81 -5.68 1.80 -19.30
C ARG A 81 -6.41 0.80 -20.19
N ARG A 82 -7.73 0.89 -20.24
CA ARG A 82 -8.59 0.03 -21.10
C ARG A 82 -8.28 -1.46 -20.96
N GLY A 83 -8.03 -1.91 -19.72
CA GLY A 83 -7.71 -3.31 -19.39
C GLY A 83 -6.27 -3.75 -19.69
N GLY A 84 -5.44 -2.90 -20.29
CA GLY A 84 -4.02 -3.17 -20.50
C GLY A 84 -3.16 -2.63 -19.37
N VAL A 85 -2.08 -3.34 -19.04
CA VAL A 85 -1.05 -2.93 -18.08
C VAL A 85 0.25 -2.67 -18.82
N THR A 86 0.86 -1.50 -18.61
CA THR A 86 2.16 -1.14 -19.20
C THR A 86 3.10 -0.63 -18.11
N VAL A 87 4.37 -1.02 -18.20
CA VAL A 87 5.41 -0.51 -17.30
C VAL A 87 5.81 0.90 -17.75
N VAL A 88 5.79 1.85 -16.82
CA VAL A 88 6.12 3.26 -17.04
C VAL A 88 7.55 3.58 -16.65
N ALA A 89 7.97 3.06 -15.48
CA ALA A 89 9.31 3.24 -14.92
C ALA A 89 9.69 2.03 -14.06
N THR A 90 10.99 1.76 -13.92
CA THR A 90 11.56 0.63 -13.18
C THR A 90 12.79 1.06 -12.40
N GLY A 91 13.33 0.16 -11.57
CA GLY A 91 14.57 0.39 -10.83
C GLY A 91 14.37 1.08 -9.50
N PHE A 92 13.16 0.97 -8.93
CA PHE A 92 12.84 1.46 -7.61
C PHE A 92 13.00 0.35 -6.56
N SER A 93 13.31 0.75 -5.33
CA SER A 93 13.33 -0.14 -4.17
C SER A 93 12.17 0.20 -3.26
N ARG A 94 11.18 -0.70 -3.19
CA ARG A 94 9.94 -0.47 -2.43
C ARG A 94 9.32 0.90 -2.77
N PRO A 95 8.94 1.16 -4.04
CA PRO A 95 8.21 2.38 -4.37
C PRO A 95 6.82 2.32 -3.76
N ASP A 96 6.51 3.23 -2.88
CA ASP A 96 5.27 3.32 -2.15
C ASP A 96 4.46 4.52 -2.64
N GLY A 97 4.54 5.67 -1.96
CA GLY A 97 3.77 6.86 -2.29
C GLY A 97 3.87 7.30 -3.74
N LEU A 98 2.74 7.65 -4.32
CA LEU A 98 2.62 8.01 -5.71
C LEU A 98 1.71 9.23 -5.88
N LEU A 99 2.24 10.29 -6.45
CA LEU A 99 1.51 11.53 -6.70
C LEU A 99 1.69 11.96 -8.16
N LEU A 100 0.60 12.35 -8.82
CA LEU A 100 0.62 12.89 -10.19
C LEU A 100 0.32 14.39 -10.18
N ARG A 101 1.22 15.20 -10.73
CA ARG A 101 0.98 16.63 -10.97
C ARG A 101 1.42 17.00 -12.39
N GLY A 102 0.45 17.29 -13.23
CA GLY A 102 0.69 17.57 -14.65
C GLY A 102 1.35 16.36 -15.35
N LYS A 103 2.58 16.55 -15.82
CA LYS A 103 3.36 15.48 -16.46
C LYS A 103 4.35 14.78 -15.52
N PHE A 104 4.38 15.12 -14.25
CA PHE A 104 5.32 14.58 -13.28
C PHE A 104 4.64 13.58 -12.35
N LEU A 105 5.27 12.42 -12.18
CA LEU A 105 5.02 11.51 -11.07
C LEU A 105 6.05 11.79 -9.98
N TYR A 106 5.58 11.90 -8.75
CA TYR A 106 6.41 11.93 -7.56
C TYR A 106 6.28 10.57 -6.88
N ILE A 107 7.40 9.99 -6.48
CA ILE A 107 7.50 8.62 -6.00
C ILE A 107 8.38 8.63 -4.76
N THR A 108 7.96 7.98 -3.72
CA THR A 108 8.77 7.68 -2.53
C THR A 108 9.27 6.24 -2.60
N GLU A 109 10.46 5.99 -2.05
CA GLU A 109 10.99 4.64 -1.84
C GLU A 109 11.06 4.36 -0.36
N GLU A 110 10.21 3.49 0.15
CA GLU A 110 10.11 3.13 1.57
C GLU A 110 11.26 2.21 1.99
N VAL A 111 12.43 2.80 2.11
CA VAL A 111 13.68 2.15 2.59
C VAL A 111 14.47 3.13 3.46
N PRO A 112 15.43 2.66 4.31
CA PRO A 112 16.15 3.52 5.28
C PRO A 112 16.84 4.76 4.71
N GLU A 113 17.29 4.73 3.46
CA GLU A 113 17.82 5.88 2.71
C GLU A 113 16.99 6.06 1.44
N GLY A 114 15.69 6.15 1.63
CA GLY A 114 14.70 6.20 0.56
C GLY A 114 14.73 7.52 -0.20
N ARG A 115 14.57 7.42 -1.50
CA ARG A 115 14.55 8.59 -2.38
C ARG A 115 13.13 9.12 -2.53
N VAL A 116 13.00 10.44 -2.51
CA VAL A 116 11.85 11.16 -3.04
C VAL A 116 12.20 11.58 -4.46
N LEU A 117 11.47 11.08 -5.43
CA LEU A 117 11.79 11.19 -6.86
C LEU A 117 10.74 12.00 -7.61
N GLU A 118 11.18 12.80 -8.58
CA GLU A 118 10.34 13.38 -9.63
C GLU A 118 10.64 12.66 -10.95
N PHE A 119 9.63 12.06 -11.58
CA PHE A 119 9.73 11.37 -12.86
C PHE A 119 8.89 12.09 -13.92
N ASP A 120 9.50 12.53 -14.99
CA ASP A 120 8.81 13.18 -16.13
C ASP A 120 8.26 12.12 -17.09
N LEU A 121 6.93 12.02 -17.18
CA LEU A 121 6.22 11.06 -18.03
C LEU A 121 6.52 11.24 -19.53
N GLN A 122 6.91 12.43 -19.98
CA GLN A 122 7.20 12.73 -21.38
C GLN A 122 8.65 12.40 -21.74
N SER A 123 9.59 12.97 -21.00
CA SER A 123 11.04 12.80 -21.27
C SER A 123 11.61 11.51 -20.69
N LYS A 124 10.88 10.81 -19.80
CA LYS A 124 11.32 9.62 -19.07
C LYS A 124 12.54 9.86 -18.17
N LYS A 125 12.85 11.10 -17.86
CA LYS A 125 13.92 11.45 -16.94
C LYS A 125 13.42 11.48 -15.51
N GLN A 126 14.30 11.09 -14.59
CA GLN A 126 14.04 11.17 -13.16
C GLN A 126 15.06 12.07 -12.47
N ARG A 127 14.64 12.67 -11.36
CA ARG A 127 15.45 13.53 -10.51
C ARG A 127 15.18 13.19 -9.05
N VAL A 128 16.22 13.03 -8.24
CA VAL A 128 16.11 12.90 -6.79
C VAL A 128 15.90 14.27 -6.19
N LEU A 129 14.84 14.45 -5.42
CA LEU A 129 14.52 15.69 -4.69
C LEU A 129 15.08 15.66 -3.28
N ALA A 130 15.00 14.51 -2.61
CA ALA A 130 15.50 14.29 -1.26
C ALA A 130 15.85 12.81 -1.05
N THR A 131 16.65 12.54 -0.01
CA THR A 131 16.84 11.20 0.56
C THR A 131 16.39 11.28 2.02
N LEU A 132 15.46 10.41 2.42
CA LEU A 132 14.79 10.43 3.71
C LEU A 132 14.82 9.02 4.33
N HIS A 133 14.34 8.90 5.56
CA HIS A 133 14.26 7.61 6.24
C HIS A 133 12.86 7.01 6.06
N ASN A 134 12.76 5.91 5.32
CA ASN A 134 11.48 5.26 5.00
C ASN A 134 10.39 6.26 4.57
N PRO A 135 10.61 7.08 3.50
CA PRO A 135 9.57 7.97 3.02
C PRO A 135 8.43 7.17 2.39
N GLU A 136 7.20 7.47 2.77
CA GLU A 136 6.01 6.76 2.33
C GLU A 136 4.99 7.71 1.70
N GLY A 137 3.99 8.19 2.43
CA GLY A 137 2.97 9.09 1.90
C GLY A 137 3.53 10.37 1.31
N ILE A 138 2.92 10.86 0.23
CA ILE A 138 3.38 12.07 -0.47
C ILE A 138 2.19 12.85 -1.06
N ASP A 139 2.15 14.16 -0.81
CA ASP A 139 1.21 15.06 -1.50
C ASP A 139 1.81 16.46 -1.69
N THR A 140 1.07 17.34 -2.36
CA THR A 140 1.47 18.71 -2.67
C THR A 140 0.86 19.71 -1.70
N LEU A 141 1.67 20.50 -1.04
CA LEU A 141 1.25 21.66 -0.25
C LEU A 141 0.71 22.78 -1.15
N PRO A 142 -0.09 23.74 -0.61
CA PRO A 142 -0.67 24.82 -1.41
C PRO A 142 0.33 25.72 -2.14
N ASP A 143 1.56 25.81 -1.65
CA ASP A 143 2.66 26.57 -2.28
C ASP A 143 3.42 25.79 -3.37
N GLY A 144 3.05 24.53 -3.58
CA GLY A 144 3.62 23.64 -4.59
C GLY A 144 4.81 22.81 -4.12
N ASP A 145 5.29 22.97 -2.90
CA ASP A 145 6.23 22.04 -2.29
C ASP A 145 5.53 20.71 -1.95
N LEU A 146 6.31 19.68 -1.65
CA LEU A 146 5.77 18.39 -1.27
C LEU A 146 5.73 18.25 0.26
N VAL A 147 4.74 17.53 0.76
CA VAL A 147 4.75 16.95 2.11
C VAL A 147 4.95 15.45 1.99
N VAL A 148 5.81 14.90 2.85
CA VAL A 148 6.17 13.47 2.85
C VAL A 148 6.17 12.98 4.29
N SER A 149 5.60 11.80 4.54
CA SER A 149 5.72 11.08 5.82
C SER A 149 6.97 10.21 5.85
N GLU A 150 7.50 9.96 7.05
CA GLU A 150 8.52 8.96 7.30
C GLU A 150 7.95 7.86 8.19
N ASP A 151 7.70 6.66 7.65
CA ASP A 151 7.22 5.50 8.39
C ASP A 151 8.31 5.01 9.35
N SER A 152 8.26 5.50 10.57
CA SER A 152 9.14 5.06 11.64
C SER A 152 8.59 5.42 13.02
N ILE A 153 9.09 4.75 14.05
CA ILE A 153 8.97 5.21 15.44
C ILE A 153 9.70 6.55 15.55
N ASN A 154 9.06 7.58 16.13
CA ASN A 154 9.48 8.99 16.04
C ASN A 154 9.48 9.53 14.61
N GLY A 155 8.59 9.03 13.78
CA GLY A 155 8.37 9.48 12.43
C GLY A 155 8.05 10.97 12.32
N ARG A 156 8.12 11.47 11.10
CA ARG A 156 7.97 12.91 10.83
C ARG A 156 7.10 13.15 9.61
N LEU A 157 6.47 14.33 9.57
CA LEU A 157 6.03 14.94 8.32
C LEU A 157 7.08 15.96 7.90
N LEU A 158 7.52 15.86 6.65
CA LEU A 158 8.60 16.65 6.08
C LEU A 158 8.11 17.45 4.88
N ARG A 159 8.56 18.69 4.77
CA ARG A 159 8.44 19.48 3.55
C ARG A 159 9.66 19.21 2.67
N VAL A 160 9.44 18.86 1.43
CA VAL A 160 10.47 18.68 0.41
C VAL A 160 10.28 19.72 -0.69
N ARG A 161 11.26 20.60 -0.87
CA ARG A 161 11.17 21.69 -1.86
C ARG A 161 11.40 21.19 -3.28
N ARG A 162 10.49 21.54 -4.19
CA ARG A 162 10.57 21.14 -5.61
C ARG A 162 11.54 21.98 -6.44
N ASN A 163 11.85 23.18 -6.03
CA ASN A 163 12.65 24.14 -6.79
C ASN A 163 14.18 23.91 -6.73
N GLY A 164 14.64 22.75 -6.25
CA GLY A 164 16.06 22.38 -6.19
C GLY A 164 16.84 22.95 -4.99
N ALA A 165 16.23 23.74 -4.13
CA ALA A 165 16.80 24.04 -2.83
C ALA A 165 16.76 22.74 -2.00
N LYS A 166 17.93 22.22 -1.62
CA LYS A 166 18.09 20.93 -0.89
C LYS A 166 17.56 20.96 0.56
N ALA A 167 16.73 21.92 0.91
CA ALA A 167 16.22 22.03 2.27
C ALA A 167 15.01 21.14 2.45
N VAL A 168 15.19 20.07 3.20
CA VAL A 168 14.12 19.34 3.85
C VAL A 168 13.83 20.04 5.17
N GLU A 169 12.57 20.32 5.44
CA GLU A 169 12.11 20.98 6.66
C GLU A 169 11.17 20.05 7.43
N VAL A 170 11.38 19.91 8.73
CA VAL A 170 10.45 19.14 9.59
C VAL A 170 9.22 19.99 9.86
N ILE A 171 8.07 19.51 9.43
CA ILE A 171 6.76 20.13 9.70
C ILE A 171 6.24 19.69 11.07
N LEU A 172 6.29 18.38 11.32
CA LEU A 172 5.83 17.75 12.54
C LEU A 172 6.71 16.53 12.85
N GLY A 173 7.05 16.31 14.10
CA GLY A 173 7.85 15.16 14.54
C GLY A 173 7.23 14.46 15.74
N GLY A 174 7.84 13.35 16.14
CA GLY A 174 7.37 12.56 17.30
C GLY A 174 6.15 11.71 17.00
N LEU A 175 5.92 11.39 15.73
CA LEU A 175 4.83 10.55 15.26
C LEU A 175 5.19 9.06 15.38
N ASN A 176 4.19 8.21 15.42
CA ASN A 176 4.38 6.78 15.55
C ASN A 176 3.89 6.06 14.29
N ARG A 177 4.82 5.81 13.35
CA ARG A 177 4.56 5.28 12.02
C ARG A 177 3.51 6.12 11.26
N PRO A 178 3.81 7.36 10.88
CA PRO A 178 2.96 8.10 9.95
C PRO A 178 3.15 7.54 8.55
N GLU A 179 2.06 7.08 7.95
CA GLU A 179 2.05 6.45 6.62
C GLU A 179 1.35 7.35 5.59
N GLY A 180 0.27 6.91 4.96
CA GLY A 180 -0.43 7.67 3.93
C GLY A 180 -0.93 9.03 4.42
N LEU A 181 -0.88 10.02 3.53
CA LEU A 181 -1.30 11.40 3.83
C LEU A 181 -1.95 12.10 2.65
N VAL A 182 -2.78 13.10 2.94
CA VAL A 182 -3.38 14.00 1.97
C VAL A 182 -3.31 15.46 2.47
N ALA A 183 -2.89 16.36 1.60
CA ALA A 183 -2.84 17.80 1.89
C ALA A 183 -4.10 18.51 1.39
N LYS A 184 -4.68 19.35 2.22
CA LYS A 184 -5.86 20.16 1.88
C LYS A 184 -5.45 21.51 1.28
N PRO A 185 -6.32 22.13 0.47
CA PRO A 185 -6.07 23.47 -0.08
C PRO A 185 -5.82 24.56 0.96
N ASP A 186 -6.30 24.38 2.18
CA ASP A 186 -6.11 25.31 3.29
C ASP A 186 -4.81 25.08 4.08
N GLY A 187 -3.95 24.15 3.61
CA GLY A 187 -2.66 23.80 4.19
C GLY A 187 -2.72 22.78 5.33
N ALA A 188 -3.90 22.30 5.70
CA ALA A 188 -4.00 21.18 6.63
C ALA A 188 -3.49 19.89 5.96
N VAL A 189 -2.83 19.03 6.72
CA VAL A 189 -2.39 17.68 6.29
C VAL A 189 -3.14 16.66 7.15
N ILE A 190 -3.87 15.75 6.50
CA ILE A 190 -4.48 14.61 7.15
C ILE A 190 -3.59 13.40 6.88
N PHE A 191 -3.34 12.57 7.89
CA PHE A 191 -2.44 11.43 7.75
C PHE A 191 -2.82 10.28 8.68
N ALA A 192 -2.51 9.07 8.28
CA ALA A 192 -2.61 7.90 9.12
C ALA A 192 -1.43 7.85 10.09
N GLU A 193 -1.68 7.55 11.35
CA GLU A 193 -0.68 7.19 12.35
C GLU A 193 -0.93 5.73 12.74
N THR A 194 -0.37 4.83 11.95
CA THR A 194 -0.69 3.41 11.88
C THR A 194 -0.50 2.70 13.21
N ALA A 195 0.64 2.91 13.87
CA ALA A 195 0.92 2.24 15.14
C ALA A 195 0.02 2.69 16.31
N THR A 196 -0.76 3.73 16.15
CA THR A 196 -1.71 4.21 17.18
C THR A 196 -3.17 4.02 16.80
N GLY A 197 -3.44 3.48 15.61
CA GLY A 197 -4.80 3.27 15.13
C GLY A 197 -5.57 4.57 14.91
N ARG A 198 -4.90 5.65 14.48
CA ARG A 198 -5.54 6.96 14.34
C ARG A 198 -5.31 7.57 12.97
N VAL A 199 -6.28 8.35 12.55
CA VAL A 199 -6.09 9.37 11.51
C VAL A 199 -6.07 10.73 12.19
N LEU A 200 -5.01 11.48 11.92
CA LEU A 200 -4.75 12.79 12.51
C LEU A 200 -4.82 13.89 11.46
N SER A 201 -5.08 15.11 11.89
CA SER A 201 -4.90 16.30 11.08
C SER A 201 -3.91 17.26 11.73
N TYR A 202 -3.02 17.83 10.93
CA TYR A 202 -2.08 18.85 11.36
C TYR A 202 -2.32 20.14 10.60
N LYS A 203 -2.38 21.27 11.32
CA LYS A 203 -2.41 22.60 10.72
C LYS A 203 -1.80 23.63 11.66
N SER A 204 -0.82 24.39 11.18
CA SER A 204 -0.23 25.55 11.88
C SER A 204 0.22 25.25 13.33
N GLY A 205 0.77 24.06 13.59
CA GLY A 205 1.25 23.66 14.91
C GLY A 205 0.22 22.89 15.77
N GLU A 206 -1.01 22.78 15.33
CA GLU A 206 -2.05 22.04 16.03
C GLU A 206 -2.28 20.67 15.41
N VAL A 207 -2.35 19.63 16.25
CA VAL A 207 -2.69 18.27 15.88
C VAL A 207 -4.04 17.90 16.48
N ASN A 208 -4.95 17.41 15.65
CA ASN A 208 -6.26 16.95 16.09
C ASN A 208 -6.52 15.52 15.61
N VAL A 209 -7.25 14.74 16.42
CA VAL A 209 -7.73 13.41 16.01
C VAL A 209 -8.94 13.61 15.09
N VAL A 210 -8.88 12.97 13.91
CA VAL A 210 -9.98 12.93 12.93
C VAL A 210 -10.81 11.65 13.11
N VAL A 211 -10.12 10.50 13.22
CA VAL A 211 -10.70 9.20 13.51
C VAL A 211 -9.74 8.45 14.43
N ASP A 212 -10.26 7.71 15.37
CA ASP A 212 -9.52 6.80 16.25
C ASP A 212 -10.11 5.39 16.24
N ASP A 213 -9.52 4.49 16.98
CA ASP A 213 -9.96 3.09 17.12
C ASP A 213 -9.98 2.33 15.80
N LEU A 214 -8.97 2.58 14.95
CA LEU A 214 -8.73 1.89 13.69
C LEU A 214 -7.69 0.78 13.87
N ASP A 215 -7.72 -0.21 12.97
CA ASP A 215 -6.77 -1.32 12.95
C ASP A 215 -5.74 -1.12 11.82
N GLU A 216 -4.53 -0.67 12.18
CA GLU A 216 -3.45 -0.35 11.23
C GLU A 216 -3.95 0.51 10.04
N PRO A 217 -4.44 1.74 10.29
CA PRO A 217 -4.80 2.65 9.19
C PRO A 217 -3.55 2.98 8.39
N ASP A 218 -3.65 2.85 7.07
CA ASP A 218 -2.53 3.01 6.15
C ASP A 218 -2.74 4.22 5.24
N GLN A 219 -3.58 4.12 4.21
CA GLN A 219 -3.79 5.20 3.26
C GLN A 219 -5.02 6.04 3.60
N VAL A 220 -4.87 7.34 3.39
CA VAL A 220 -5.96 8.32 3.53
C VAL A 220 -6.06 9.16 2.26
N GLU A 221 -7.29 9.33 1.74
CA GLU A 221 -7.55 10.15 0.56
C GLU A 221 -8.86 10.92 0.69
N ILE A 222 -8.91 12.13 0.11
CA ILE A 222 -10.13 12.94 0.05
C ILE A 222 -10.79 12.75 -1.31
N ALA A 223 -12.01 12.22 -1.31
CA ALA A 223 -12.80 12.08 -2.52
C ALA A 223 -13.28 13.43 -3.06
N PRO A 224 -13.69 13.50 -4.35
CA PRO A 224 -14.23 14.75 -4.94
C PRO A 224 -15.46 15.30 -4.22
N ASP A 225 -16.22 14.48 -3.49
CA ASP A 225 -17.37 14.91 -2.67
C ASP A 225 -16.99 15.40 -1.27
N GLY A 226 -15.68 15.46 -0.97
CA GLY A 226 -15.13 15.91 0.31
C GLY A 226 -15.09 14.85 1.41
N SER A 227 -15.59 13.64 1.16
CA SER A 227 -15.45 12.54 2.12
C SER A 227 -14.01 12.07 2.23
N LEU A 228 -13.59 11.68 3.46
CA LEU A 228 -12.30 11.09 3.72
C LEU A 228 -12.43 9.57 3.65
N TRP A 229 -11.53 8.94 2.92
CA TRP A 229 -11.46 7.50 2.77
C TRP A 229 -10.18 6.97 3.42
N ILE A 230 -10.27 5.79 4.02
CA ILE A 230 -9.21 5.20 4.83
C ILE A 230 -9.13 3.71 4.51
N THR A 231 -7.92 3.17 4.34
CA THR A 231 -7.66 1.73 4.31
C THR A 231 -7.05 1.27 5.62
N GLU A 232 -7.34 0.03 6.01
CA GLU A 232 -6.70 -0.67 7.13
C GLU A 232 -5.86 -1.82 6.59
N ASP A 233 -4.53 -1.71 6.67
CA ASP A 233 -3.59 -2.72 6.12
C ASP A 233 -3.47 -3.95 7.02
N THR A 234 -4.55 -4.70 7.11
CA THR A 234 -4.59 -5.95 7.86
C THR A 234 -5.01 -7.14 6.99
N ARG A 235 -4.92 -8.35 7.56
CA ARG A 235 -5.38 -9.56 6.88
C ARG A 235 -6.88 -9.64 6.71
N ASP A 236 -7.62 -8.92 7.53
CA ASP A 236 -9.08 -8.76 7.50
C ASP A 236 -9.40 -7.26 7.45
N GLY A 237 -8.74 -6.58 6.52
CA GLY A 237 -8.76 -5.14 6.38
C GLY A 237 -10.10 -4.61 5.88
N ARG A 238 -10.30 -3.31 6.13
CA ARG A 238 -11.49 -2.59 5.71
C ARG A 238 -11.14 -1.42 4.78
N LEU A 239 -12.09 -1.06 3.94
CA LEU A 239 -12.16 0.25 3.30
C LEU A 239 -13.24 1.05 4.01
N LEU A 240 -12.88 2.17 4.58
CA LEU A 240 -13.74 3.04 5.38
C LEU A 240 -13.95 4.38 4.69
N ARG A 241 -15.09 5.01 4.98
CA ARG A 241 -15.43 6.36 4.51
C ARG A 241 -15.97 7.21 5.67
N LEU A 242 -15.37 8.35 5.89
CA LEU A 242 -15.87 9.37 6.80
C LEU A 242 -16.57 10.46 5.99
N LYS A 243 -17.87 10.62 6.19
CA LYS A 243 -18.68 11.66 5.56
C LYS A 243 -19.64 12.29 6.57
N ASP A 244 -19.70 13.61 6.61
CA ASP A 244 -20.58 14.37 7.49
C ASP A 244 -20.49 13.96 8.98
N GLY A 245 -19.27 13.56 9.42
CA GLY A 245 -18.99 13.10 10.78
C GLY A 245 -19.36 11.64 11.06
N ALA A 246 -19.91 10.89 10.10
CA ALA A 246 -20.22 9.47 10.23
C ALA A 246 -19.15 8.63 9.54
N LEU A 247 -18.54 7.70 10.29
CA LEU A 247 -17.62 6.68 9.75
C LEU A 247 -18.42 5.44 9.35
N GLU A 248 -18.32 5.03 8.10
CA GLU A 248 -18.96 3.82 7.58
C GLU A 248 -17.94 2.86 6.99
N THR A 249 -18.19 1.55 7.10
CA THR A 249 -17.46 0.54 6.36
C THR A 249 -18.05 0.43 4.96
N VAL A 250 -17.19 0.45 3.94
CA VAL A 250 -17.56 0.29 2.52
C VAL A 250 -17.31 -1.14 2.07
N LEU A 251 -16.13 -1.67 2.38
CA LEU A 251 -15.75 -3.07 2.15
C LEU A 251 -15.10 -3.64 3.40
N SER A 252 -15.33 -4.91 3.68
CA SER A 252 -14.66 -5.70 4.72
C SER A 252 -14.09 -7.00 4.14
N GLY A 253 -13.24 -7.70 4.90
CA GLY A 253 -12.59 -8.94 4.47
C GLY A 253 -11.53 -8.75 3.39
N LEU A 254 -11.00 -7.54 3.25
CA LEU A 254 -9.86 -7.24 2.38
C LEU A 254 -8.57 -7.83 2.96
N ARG A 255 -7.57 -8.05 2.09
CA ARG A 255 -6.23 -8.45 2.52
C ARG A 255 -5.22 -7.38 2.14
N SER A 256 -4.66 -6.73 3.15
CA SER A 256 -3.72 -5.62 2.95
C SER A 256 -4.23 -4.66 1.87
N PRO A 257 -5.37 -3.99 2.08
CA PRO A 257 -5.79 -2.92 1.19
C PRO A 257 -4.85 -1.73 1.37
N GLN A 258 -4.38 -1.19 0.25
CA GLN A 258 -3.41 -0.11 0.18
C GLN A 258 -4.01 1.14 -0.46
N GLY A 259 -3.30 1.76 -1.37
CA GLY A 259 -3.69 2.98 -2.03
C GLY A 259 -5.02 2.93 -2.78
N MET A 260 -5.64 4.07 -2.89
CA MET A 260 -6.89 4.26 -3.61
C MET A 260 -6.83 5.46 -4.54
N ALA A 261 -7.73 5.49 -5.52
CA ALA A 261 -7.88 6.63 -6.42
C ALA A 261 -9.33 6.77 -6.87
N PHE A 262 -9.76 7.98 -7.20
CA PHE A 262 -11.14 8.26 -7.58
C PHE A 262 -11.28 8.50 -9.07
N GLY A 263 -12.24 7.81 -9.70
CA GLY A 263 -12.66 8.07 -11.07
C GLY A 263 -13.58 9.27 -11.19
N SER A 264 -13.62 9.89 -12.37
CA SER A 264 -14.52 11.00 -12.63
C SER A 264 -16.02 10.61 -12.65
N ASP A 265 -16.29 9.33 -12.69
CA ASP A 265 -17.63 8.73 -12.57
C ASP A 265 -18.04 8.42 -11.13
N GLY A 266 -17.25 8.82 -10.16
CA GLY A 266 -17.46 8.53 -8.73
C GLY A 266 -17.01 7.13 -8.29
N SER A 267 -16.39 6.36 -9.18
CA SER A 267 -15.81 5.06 -8.83
C SER A 267 -14.59 5.22 -7.92
N VAL A 268 -14.41 4.27 -7.01
CA VAL A 268 -13.22 4.16 -6.16
C VAL A 268 -12.40 2.97 -6.63
N TRP A 269 -11.15 3.21 -6.94
CA TRP A 269 -10.18 2.19 -7.33
C TRP A 269 -9.32 1.87 -6.11
N LEU A 270 -9.15 0.58 -5.81
CA LEU A 270 -8.46 0.13 -4.60
C LEU A 270 -7.42 -0.94 -4.95
N ALA A 271 -6.19 -0.75 -4.50
CA ALA A 271 -5.17 -1.77 -4.51
C ALA A 271 -5.40 -2.75 -3.35
N GLU A 272 -5.57 -4.02 -3.64
CA GLU A 272 -5.59 -5.08 -2.64
C GLU A 272 -4.31 -5.91 -2.79
N ARG A 273 -3.28 -5.49 -2.07
CA ARG A 273 -1.92 -6.02 -2.15
C ARG A 273 -1.84 -7.49 -1.78
N GLY A 274 -2.50 -7.89 -0.69
CA GLY A 274 -2.45 -9.26 -0.21
C GLY A 274 -3.08 -10.29 -1.16
N ARG A 275 -3.95 -9.85 -2.10
CA ARG A 275 -4.47 -10.68 -3.18
C ARG A 275 -3.94 -10.27 -4.56
N GLN A 276 -2.96 -9.37 -4.62
CA GLN A 276 -2.28 -8.91 -5.83
C GLN A 276 -3.27 -8.48 -6.93
N ARG A 277 -4.27 -7.69 -6.57
CA ARG A 277 -5.36 -7.32 -7.48
C ARG A 277 -5.81 -5.88 -7.30
N LEU A 278 -6.47 -5.40 -8.33
CA LEU A 278 -7.12 -4.10 -8.35
C LEU A 278 -8.63 -4.28 -8.34
N LEU A 279 -9.29 -3.58 -7.44
CA LEU A 279 -10.73 -3.51 -7.34
C LEU A 279 -11.24 -2.18 -7.89
N VAL A 280 -12.48 -2.15 -8.35
CA VAL A 280 -13.25 -0.94 -8.54
C VAL A 280 -14.57 -1.06 -7.79
N ILE A 281 -14.91 -0.01 -7.05
CA ILE A 281 -16.06 0.07 -6.14
C ILE A 281 -16.97 1.19 -6.64
N HIS A 282 -18.27 0.96 -6.57
CA HIS A 282 -19.30 1.92 -6.91
C HIS A 282 -20.35 1.97 -5.82
N GLY A 283 -20.83 3.17 -5.47
CA GLY A 283 -22.08 3.31 -4.74
C GLY A 283 -23.27 2.89 -5.62
N GLU A 284 -24.33 2.37 -5.02
CA GLU A 284 -25.52 1.91 -5.77
C GLU A 284 -26.18 3.02 -6.57
N ASP A 285 -26.06 4.27 -6.15
CA ASP A 285 -26.60 5.45 -6.83
C ASP A 285 -25.67 6.01 -7.91
N SER A 286 -24.47 5.46 -8.08
CA SER A 286 -23.54 5.85 -9.14
C SER A 286 -24.01 5.28 -10.48
N ARG A 287 -24.44 6.15 -11.42
CA ARG A 287 -24.91 5.80 -12.76
C ARG A 287 -23.77 5.71 -13.76
#